data_3009ca28d014e5b078a1f6973a4aec48
#
_entry.id   3009ca28d014e5b078a1f6973a4aec48
#
_cell.length_a   1.000
_cell.length_b   1.000
_cell.length_c   1.000
_cell.angle_alpha   90.00
_cell.angle_beta   90.00
_cell.angle_gamma   90.00
#
_symmetry.space_group_name_H-M   'P 1'
#
loop_
_entity.id
_entity.type
_entity.pdbx_description
1 polymer ?
#
loop_
_entity_poly.entity_id
_entity_poly.type
_entity_poly.pdbx_seq_one_letter_code
_entity_poly.pdbx_strand_id
1 'polypeptide(L)' 'SEEAKSELVSLRTVDVEIARLRTQLAIHQTARLAYAAALKEKLPVREEH' A
#
# COMPACT_ATOMS: atom_id res chain seq x y z
N SER A 1 -15.52 20.70 24.80
CA SER A 1 -14.61 20.48 25.94
C SER A 1 -13.19 20.22 25.43
N GLU A 2 -12.24 20.30 26.31
CA GLU A 2 -10.86 20.04 25.98
C GLU A 2 -10.65 18.58 25.60
N GLU A 3 -11.39 17.69 26.26
CA GLU A 3 -11.32 16.27 25.90
C GLU A 3 -11.84 16.03 24.50
N ALA A 4 -12.93 16.69 24.12
CA ALA A 4 -13.48 16.55 22.78
C ALA A 4 -12.50 17.08 21.73
N LYS A 5 -11.84 18.18 22.01
CA LYS A 5 -10.82 18.73 21.10
C LYS A 5 -9.65 17.79 20.94
N SER A 6 -9.19 17.21 22.04
CA SER A 6 -8.09 16.24 22.03
C SER A 6 -8.46 15.02 21.20
N GLU A 7 -9.66 14.51 21.38
CA GLU A 7 -10.14 13.36 20.61
C GLU A 7 -10.24 13.69 19.12
N LEU A 8 -10.67 14.91 18.79
CA LEU A 8 -10.77 15.33 17.39
C LEU A 8 -9.39 15.38 16.74
N VAL A 9 -8.39 15.92 17.44
CA VAL A 9 -7.02 15.95 16.93
C VAL A 9 -6.50 14.55 16.72
N SER A 10 -6.73 13.66 17.67
CA SER A 10 -6.30 12.27 17.57
C SER A 10 -6.98 11.58 16.39
N LEU A 11 -8.26 11.80 16.20
CA LEU A 11 -9.00 11.23 15.08
C LEU A 11 -8.43 11.70 13.74
N ARG A 12 -8.18 12.98 13.60
CA ARG A 12 -7.61 13.52 12.37
C ARG A 12 -6.22 12.99 12.09
N THR A 13 -5.40 12.86 13.13
CA THR A 13 -4.06 12.30 13.00
C THR A 13 -4.11 10.88 12.49
N VAL A 14 -4.98 10.06 13.05
CA VAL A 14 -5.15 8.67 12.61
C VAL A 14 -5.66 8.62 11.16
N ASP A 15 -6.62 9.47 10.80
CA ASP A 15 -7.13 9.51 9.44
C ASP A 15 -6.05 9.87 8.42
N VAL A 16 -5.18 10.80 8.75
CA VAL A 16 -4.05 11.16 7.89
C VAL A 16 -3.09 9.98 7.74
N GLU A 17 -2.82 9.28 8.83
CA GLU A 17 -1.93 8.12 8.79
C GLU A 17 -2.54 6.98 7.97
N ILE A 18 -3.83 6.77 8.09
CA ILE A 18 -4.52 5.77 7.25
C ILE A 18 -4.38 6.13 5.77
N ALA A 19 -4.60 7.40 5.42
CA ALA A 19 -4.48 7.85 4.04
C ALA A 19 -3.05 7.62 3.52
N ARG A 20 -2.04 7.92 4.34
CA ARG A 20 -0.64 7.70 3.99
C ARG A 20 -0.35 6.22 3.75
N LEU A 21 -0.82 5.36 4.65
CA LEU A 21 -0.61 3.92 4.54
C LEU A 21 -1.28 3.36 3.29
N ARG A 22 -2.47 3.86 2.95
CA ARG A 22 -3.16 3.43 1.72
C ARG A 22 -2.36 3.82 0.48
N THR A 23 -1.81 5.02 0.46
CA THR A 23 -0.96 5.48 -0.64
C THR A 23 0.28 4.60 -0.76
N GLN A 24 0.94 4.31 0.36
CA GLN A 24 2.11 3.45 0.36
C GLN A 24 1.78 2.04 -0.10
N LEU A 25 0.64 1.52 0.34
CA LEU A 25 0.19 0.21 -0.10
C LEU A 25 -0.02 0.18 -1.62
N ALA A 26 -0.67 1.20 -2.18
CA ALA A 26 -0.91 1.28 -3.62
C ALA A 26 0.40 1.30 -4.41
N ILE A 27 1.38 2.07 -3.94
CA ILE A 27 2.72 2.13 -4.56
C ILE A 27 3.37 0.75 -4.54
N HIS A 28 3.32 0.08 -3.41
CA HIS A 28 3.95 -1.23 -3.27
C HIS A 28 3.23 -2.30 -4.08
N GLN A 29 1.91 -2.22 -4.19
CA GLN A 29 1.14 -3.14 -5.04
C GLN A 29 1.52 -2.96 -6.51
N THR A 30 1.66 -1.72 -6.96
CA THR A 30 2.10 -1.43 -8.33
C THR A 30 3.52 -1.97 -8.57
N ALA A 31 4.42 -1.75 -7.62
CA ALA A 31 5.78 -2.27 -7.72
C ALA A 31 5.80 -3.79 -7.74
N ARG A 32 4.96 -4.41 -6.93
CA ARG A 32 4.87 -5.88 -6.90
C ARG A 32 4.45 -6.43 -8.25
N LEU A 33 3.45 -5.83 -8.88
CA LEU A 33 3.01 -6.24 -10.19
C LEU A 33 4.11 -6.10 -11.23
N ALA A 34 4.85 -4.99 -11.19
CA ALA A 34 5.96 -4.75 -12.10
C ALA A 34 7.08 -5.79 -11.91
N TYR A 35 7.44 -6.07 -10.67
CA TYR A 35 8.47 -7.06 -10.38
C TYR A 35 8.03 -8.47 -10.76
N ALA A 36 6.77 -8.80 -10.52
CA ALA A 36 6.24 -10.11 -10.90
C ALA A 36 6.28 -10.29 -12.42
N ALA A 37 5.90 -9.26 -13.17
CA ALA A 37 5.97 -9.30 -14.63
C ALA A 37 7.41 -9.44 -15.12
N ALA A 38 8.34 -8.69 -14.52
CA ALA A 38 9.76 -8.77 -14.88
C ALA A 38 10.32 -10.15 -14.58
N LEU A 39 9.98 -10.72 -13.45
CA LEU A 39 10.41 -12.06 -13.09
C LEU A 39 9.88 -13.10 -14.09
N LYS A 40 8.62 -12.99 -14.45
CA LYS A 40 7.99 -13.91 -15.41
C LYS A 40 8.71 -13.89 -16.75
N GLU A 41 9.14 -12.73 -17.21
CA GLU A 41 9.89 -12.61 -18.46
C GLU A 41 11.26 -13.28 -18.39
N LYS A 42 11.87 -13.32 -17.23
CA LYS A 42 13.20 -13.87 -17.02
C LYS A 42 13.21 -15.36 -16.70
N LEU A 43 12.06 -15.93 -16.42
CA LEU A 43 11.98 -17.36 -16.14
C LEU A 43 11.96 -18.14 -17.44
N PRO A 44 12.56 -19.34 -17.44
CA PRO A 44 12.51 -20.19 -18.63
C PRO A 44 11.07 -20.54 -18.96
N VAL A 45 10.78 -20.57 -20.26
CA VAL A 45 9.46 -21.01 -20.72
C VAL A 45 9.30 -22.49 -20.37
N ARG A 46 8.24 -22.81 -19.69
CA ARG A 46 7.89 -24.20 -19.40
C ARG A 46 6.86 -24.64 -20.42
N GLU A 47 7.26 -25.61 -21.19
CA GLU A 47 6.33 -26.25 -22.11
C GLU A 47 5.66 -27.39 -21.36
N GLU A 48 4.38 -27.22 -21.15
CA GLU A 48 3.61 -28.27 -20.52
C GLU A 48 2.72 -28.92 -21.56
N HIS A 49 2.82 -30.21 -21.56
CA HIS A 49 2.07 -31.03 -22.51
C HIS A 49 1.09 -31.94 -21.80
#